data_dee10975f08c7581d28bdef3f55cd3c3
#
_entry.id   dee10975f08c7581d28bdef3f55cd3c3
#
_cell.length_a   1.000
_cell.length_b   1.000
_cell.length_c   1.000
_cell.angle_alpha   90.00
_cell.angle_beta   90.00
_cell.angle_gamma   90.00
#
_symmetry.space_group_name_H-M   'P 1'
#
loop_
_entity.id
_entity.type
_entity.pdbx_description
1 polymer ?
#
loop_
_entity_poly.entity_id
_entity_poly.type
_entity_poly.pdbx_seq_one_letter_code
_entity_poly.pdbx_strand_id
1 'polypeptide(L)'
;VALRKQIASIVSNAAFNGVNLINTATGFQSLASADGSSKISVNAENLSLGGSIITIAATGQVNTQSAASTMLGTVNTSLTNANRALARLGSISKRLDTQMEFNNKVSDALKAGIGNLVDADLSVESARLQSLQVKQQLGLQALSIANGAPQTVLSLFR
;
A
#
# COMPACT_ATOMS: atom_id res chain seq x y z
N VAL A 1 -9.19 12.37 -40.04
CA VAL A 1 -7.93 12.93 -39.52
C VAL A 1 -8.11 13.36 -38.05
N ALA A 2 -9.16 14.18 -37.74
CA ALA A 2 -9.36 14.75 -36.40
C ALA A 2 -9.48 13.69 -35.28
N LEU A 3 -10.34 12.68 -35.44
CA LEU A 3 -10.55 11.61 -34.46
C LEU A 3 -9.26 10.81 -34.16
N ARG A 4 -8.42 10.53 -35.17
CA ARG A 4 -7.13 9.87 -34.93
C ARG A 4 -6.18 10.72 -34.09
N LYS A 5 -6.11 12.04 -34.36
CA LYS A 5 -5.33 12.97 -33.54
C LYS A 5 -5.83 13.02 -32.11
N GLN A 6 -7.15 12.96 -31.92
CA GLN A 6 -7.77 12.93 -30.61
C GLN A 6 -7.42 11.65 -29.84
N ILE A 7 -7.48 10.48 -30.47
CA ILE A 7 -7.06 9.22 -29.86
C ILE A 7 -5.57 9.31 -29.46
N ALA A 8 -4.70 9.73 -30.37
CA ALA A 8 -3.28 9.88 -30.07
C ALA A 8 -3.02 10.82 -28.89
N SER A 9 -3.74 11.96 -28.82
CA SER A 9 -3.64 12.92 -27.73
C SER A 9 -4.09 12.32 -26.40
N ILE A 10 -5.24 11.62 -26.38
CA ILE A 10 -5.75 10.96 -25.17
C ILE A 10 -4.74 9.94 -24.67
N VAL A 11 -4.22 9.09 -25.55
CA VAL A 11 -3.24 8.06 -25.20
C VAL A 11 -1.95 8.67 -24.66
N SER A 12 -1.43 9.73 -25.30
CA SER A 12 -0.21 10.41 -24.85
C SER A 12 -0.38 11.09 -23.50
N ASN A 13 -1.55 11.68 -23.24
CA ASN A 13 -1.80 12.43 -22.02
C ASN A 13 -2.24 11.58 -20.82
N ALA A 14 -2.47 10.29 -21.02
CA ALA A 14 -2.85 9.36 -19.95
C ALA A 14 -1.66 8.93 -19.08
N ALA A 15 -0.77 9.85 -18.77
CA ALA A 15 0.37 9.63 -17.89
C ALA A 15 0.06 10.09 -16.46
N PHE A 16 0.38 9.29 -15.49
CA PHE A 16 0.32 9.63 -14.08
C PHE A 16 1.67 9.33 -13.43
N ASN A 17 2.22 10.31 -12.74
CA ASN A 17 3.52 10.21 -12.07
C ASN A 17 4.66 9.64 -12.96
N GLY A 18 4.68 10.06 -14.23
CA GLY A 18 5.68 9.62 -15.21
C GLY A 18 5.43 8.24 -15.83
N VAL A 19 4.37 7.54 -15.44
CA VAL A 19 4.00 6.24 -15.98
C VAL A 19 2.74 6.37 -16.84
N ASN A 20 2.78 5.83 -18.06
CA ASN A 20 1.64 5.74 -18.94
C ASN A 20 1.38 4.27 -19.29
N LEU A 21 0.31 3.71 -18.77
CA LEU A 21 -0.06 2.30 -18.94
C LEU A 21 -0.75 1.99 -20.26
N ILE A 22 -1.07 3.01 -21.07
CA ILE A 22 -1.81 2.83 -22.32
C ILE A 22 -1.02 3.33 -23.56
N ASN A 23 0.19 3.80 -23.40
CA ASN A 23 1.04 4.27 -24.49
C ASN A 23 2.28 3.41 -24.75
N THR A 24 2.75 2.69 -23.73
CA THR A 24 3.99 1.91 -23.81
C THR A 24 3.71 0.43 -23.54
N ALA A 25 4.71 -0.41 -23.83
CA ALA A 25 4.66 -1.82 -23.42
C ALA A 25 5.19 -2.05 -22.00
N THR A 26 5.61 -0.99 -21.30
CA THR A 26 6.24 -1.09 -19.98
C THR A 26 5.19 -0.86 -18.90
N GLY A 27 4.90 -1.91 -18.15
CA GLY A 27 4.06 -1.85 -16.96
C GLY A 27 4.85 -1.42 -15.72
N PHE A 28 4.25 -1.52 -14.56
CA PHE A 28 4.93 -1.33 -13.28
C PHE A 28 4.67 -2.51 -12.33
N GLN A 29 5.46 -2.58 -11.28
CA GLN A 29 5.29 -3.56 -10.22
C GLN A 29 4.99 -2.84 -8.90
N SER A 30 3.93 -3.26 -8.24
CA SER A 30 3.59 -2.84 -6.88
C SER A 30 4.01 -3.91 -5.88
N LEU A 31 4.56 -3.51 -4.75
CA LEU A 31 4.87 -4.44 -3.67
C LEU A 31 3.57 -4.95 -3.04
N ALA A 32 3.48 -6.28 -2.89
CA ALA A 32 2.34 -6.94 -2.26
C ALA A 32 2.63 -7.39 -0.82
N SER A 33 3.92 -7.46 -0.44
CA SER A 33 4.36 -7.84 0.90
C SER A 33 5.38 -6.86 1.46
N ALA A 34 5.44 -6.74 2.78
CA ALA A 34 6.34 -5.81 3.48
C ALA A 34 7.82 -6.16 3.32
N ASP A 35 8.14 -7.44 3.12
CA ASP A 35 9.50 -7.95 2.89
C ASP A 35 9.98 -7.81 1.43
N GLY A 36 9.10 -7.31 0.52
CA GLY A 36 9.41 -7.14 -0.89
C GLY A 36 9.47 -8.44 -1.71
N SER A 37 9.18 -9.59 -1.10
CA SER A 37 9.25 -10.90 -1.76
C SER A 37 8.12 -11.10 -2.77
N SER A 38 6.95 -10.51 -2.53
CA SER A 38 5.78 -10.61 -3.40
C SER A 38 5.47 -9.29 -4.09
N LYS A 39 5.16 -9.37 -5.39
CA LYS A 39 4.87 -8.21 -6.23
C LYS A 39 3.62 -8.45 -7.07
N ILE A 40 2.83 -7.41 -7.26
CA ILE A 40 1.75 -7.38 -8.25
C ILE A 40 2.27 -6.68 -9.49
N SER A 41 2.37 -7.42 -10.58
CA SER A 41 2.73 -6.87 -11.88
C SER A 41 1.49 -6.28 -12.55
N VAL A 42 1.61 -5.05 -12.99
CA VAL A 42 0.62 -4.33 -13.80
C VAL A 42 1.20 -4.20 -15.20
N ASN A 43 0.65 -4.97 -16.13
CA ASN A 43 1.06 -4.90 -17.52
C ASN A 43 0.43 -3.69 -18.20
N ALA A 44 1.23 -3.01 -19.02
CA ALA A 44 0.72 -1.94 -19.86
C ALA A 44 -0.04 -2.50 -21.07
N GLU A 45 -1.04 -1.77 -21.54
CA GLU A 45 -1.87 -2.07 -22.69
C GLU A 45 -1.66 -0.98 -23.75
N ASN A 46 -0.90 -1.25 -24.80
CA ASN A 46 -0.61 -0.23 -25.80
C ASN A 46 -1.82 0.06 -26.70
N LEU A 47 -2.48 1.19 -26.43
CA LEU A 47 -3.65 1.71 -27.15
C LEU A 47 -3.26 2.72 -28.25
N SER A 48 -1.98 2.84 -28.59
CA SER A 48 -1.54 3.72 -29.68
C SER A 48 -2.08 3.25 -31.02
N LEU A 49 -2.34 4.20 -31.93
CA LEU A 49 -2.79 3.90 -33.28
C LEU A 49 -1.78 3.03 -34.04
N GLY A 50 -2.30 2.04 -34.76
CA GLY A 50 -1.47 1.08 -35.52
C GLY A 50 -0.84 0.01 -34.66
N GLY A 51 -1.19 -0.07 -33.37
CA GLY A 51 -0.74 -1.11 -32.45
C GLY A 51 -1.57 -2.40 -32.54
N SER A 52 -1.27 -3.34 -31.63
CA SER A 52 -1.96 -4.63 -31.57
C SER A 52 -3.41 -4.51 -31.04
N ILE A 53 -3.70 -3.48 -30.24
CA ILE A 53 -5.05 -3.25 -29.67
C ILE A 53 -5.83 -2.33 -30.61
N ILE A 54 -5.32 -1.14 -30.91
CA ILE A 54 -5.93 -0.22 -31.85
C ILE A 54 -5.24 -0.41 -33.21
N THR A 55 -5.81 -1.27 -34.02
CA THR A 55 -5.27 -1.64 -35.34
C THR A 55 -5.50 -0.57 -36.41
N ILE A 56 -6.24 0.49 -36.08
CA ILE A 56 -6.47 1.64 -36.97
C ILE A 56 -5.14 2.33 -37.20
N ALA A 57 -4.66 2.37 -38.44
CA ALA A 57 -3.40 3.03 -38.79
C ALA A 57 -3.48 4.55 -38.49
N ALA A 58 -2.37 5.12 -38.05
CA ALA A 58 -2.27 6.56 -37.80
C ALA A 58 -2.50 7.40 -39.06
N THR A 59 -2.11 6.85 -40.20
CA THR A 59 -2.31 7.43 -41.55
C THR A 59 -3.23 6.52 -42.38
N GLY A 60 -3.80 7.05 -43.43
CA GLY A 60 -4.67 6.30 -44.33
C GLY A 60 -5.93 7.09 -44.66
N GLN A 61 -6.44 6.85 -45.84
CA GLN A 61 -7.61 7.50 -46.39
C GLN A 61 -8.71 6.47 -46.65
N VAL A 62 -9.96 6.90 -46.53
CA VAL A 62 -11.15 6.10 -46.83
C VAL A 62 -11.82 6.81 -48.01
N ASN A 63 -11.27 6.57 -49.20
CA ASN A 63 -11.70 7.23 -50.41
C ASN A 63 -12.34 6.27 -51.47
N THR A 64 -12.44 5.00 -51.12
CA THR A 64 -13.13 4.00 -51.93
C THR A 64 -14.08 3.16 -51.08
N GLN A 65 -15.07 2.54 -51.68
CA GLN A 65 -16.02 1.66 -51.00
C GLN A 65 -15.29 0.45 -50.36
N SER A 66 -14.29 -0.12 -51.05
CA SER A 66 -13.49 -1.21 -50.51
C SER A 66 -12.70 -0.77 -49.29
N ALA A 67 -12.03 0.40 -49.35
CA ALA A 67 -11.31 0.97 -48.20
C ALA A 67 -12.26 1.26 -47.01
N ALA A 68 -13.47 1.71 -47.28
CA ALA A 68 -14.48 1.93 -46.23
C ALA A 68 -14.92 0.61 -45.55
N SER A 69 -15.16 -0.45 -46.31
CA SER A 69 -15.51 -1.78 -45.76
C SER A 69 -14.34 -2.34 -44.88
N THR A 70 -13.14 -2.28 -45.39
CA THR A 70 -11.94 -2.70 -44.62
C THR A 70 -11.79 -1.90 -43.35
N MET A 71 -12.00 -0.57 -43.39
CA MET A 71 -11.90 0.30 -42.21
C MET A 71 -12.97 -0.05 -41.16
N LEU A 72 -14.19 -0.40 -41.57
CA LEU A 72 -15.23 -0.87 -40.64
C LEU A 72 -14.79 -2.13 -39.89
N GLY A 73 -14.22 -3.11 -40.58
CA GLY A 73 -13.66 -4.32 -39.97
C GLY A 73 -12.53 -3.99 -38.98
N THR A 74 -11.62 -3.09 -39.37
CA THR A 74 -10.52 -2.63 -38.50
C THR A 74 -11.04 -1.91 -37.25
N VAL A 75 -12.06 -1.06 -37.39
CA VAL A 75 -12.67 -0.35 -36.24
C VAL A 75 -13.34 -1.34 -35.30
N ASN A 76 -14.11 -2.31 -35.79
CA ASN A 76 -14.75 -3.32 -34.99
C ASN A 76 -13.75 -4.20 -34.23
N THR A 77 -12.66 -4.60 -34.90
CA THR A 77 -11.58 -5.34 -34.26
C THR A 77 -10.92 -4.51 -33.17
N SER A 78 -10.61 -3.25 -33.45
CA SER A 78 -10.01 -2.32 -32.47
C SER A 78 -10.91 -2.12 -31.26
N LEU A 79 -12.23 -1.99 -31.48
CA LEU A 79 -13.20 -1.85 -30.38
C LEU A 79 -13.24 -3.10 -29.51
N THR A 80 -13.27 -4.28 -30.11
CA THR A 80 -13.23 -5.56 -29.39
C THR A 80 -11.94 -5.69 -28.56
N ASN A 81 -10.80 -5.36 -29.15
CA ASN A 81 -9.52 -5.42 -28.45
C ASN A 81 -9.42 -4.38 -27.33
N ALA A 82 -9.94 -3.17 -27.53
CA ALA A 82 -10.00 -2.13 -26.51
C ALA A 82 -10.86 -2.57 -25.31
N ASN A 83 -12.03 -3.19 -25.57
CA ASN A 83 -12.88 -3.72 -24.49
C ASN A 83 -12.16 -4.82 -23.68
N ARG A 84 -11.40 -5.70 -24.35
CA ARG A 84 -10.57 -6.71 -23.66
C ARG A 84 -9.46 -6.06 -22.83
N ALA A 85 -8.82 -5.02 -23.35
CA ALA A 85 -7.78 -4.27 -22.60
C ALA A 85 -8.38 -3.57 -21.37
N LEU A 86 -9.55 -2.95 -21.51
CA LEU A 86 -10.29 -2.35 -20.39
C LEU A 86 -10.65 -3.40 -19.32
N ALA A 87 -11.11 -4.59 -19.74
CA ALA A 87 -11.40 -5.67 -18.80
C ALA A 87 -10.15 -6.14 -18.03
N ARG A 88 -8.99 -6.23 -18.71
CA ARG A 88 -7.72 -6.58 -18.06
C ARG A 88 -7.29 -5.49 -17.08
N LEU A 89 -7.32 -4.22 -17.47
CA LEU A 89 -7.00 -3.10 -16.57
C LEU A 89 -7.95 -3.02 -15.38
N GLY A 90 -9.25 -3.25 -15.61
CA GLY A 90 -10.25 -3.30 -14.54
C GLY A 90 -9.99 -4.43 -13.54
N SER A 91 -9.61 -5.61 -14.01
CA SER A 91 -9.25 -6.73 -13.13
C SER A 91 -7.99 -6.45 -12.29
N ILE A 92 -7.00 -5.78 -12.89
CA ILE A 92 -5.79 -5.35 -12.20
C ILE A 92 -6.11 -4.30 -11.13
N SER A 93 -6.93 -3.30 -11.47
CA SER A 93 -7.40 -2.30 -10.50
C SER A 93 -8.07 -2.97 -9.30
N LYS A 94 -8.98 -3.92 -9.55
CA LYS A 94 -9.64 -4.66 -8.46
C LYS A 94 -8.67 -5.47 -7.60
N ARG A 95 -7.65 -6.08 -8.20
CA ARG A 95 -6.59 -6.78 -7.45
C ARG A 95 -5.79 -5.82 -6.57
N LEU A 96 -5.44 -4.64 -7.06
CA LEU A 96 -4.75 -3.61 -6.28
C LEU A 96 -5.61 -3.11 -5.13
N ASP A 97 -6.90 -2.85 -5.36
CA ASP A 97 -7.85 -2.44 -4.31
C ASP A 97 -7.93 -3.50 -3.19
N THR A 98 -8.06 -4.77 -3.57
CA THR A 98 -8.10 -5.88 -2.61
C THR A 98 -6.78 -6.00 -1.82
N GLN A 99 -5.64 -5.79 -2.48
CA GLN A 99 -4.34 -5.80 -1.81
C GLN A 99 -4.18 -4.63 -0.84
N MET A 100 -4.63 -3.44 -1.21
CA MET A 100 -4.62 -2.28 -0.31
C MET A 100 -5.49 -2.53 0.93
N GLU A 101 -6.69 -3.09 0.75
CA GLU A 101 -7.57 -3.45 1.86
C GLU A 101 -6.91 -4.50 2.78
N PHE A 102 -6.30 -5.52 2.21
CA PHE A 102 -5.54 -6.53 2.97
C PHE A 102 -4.40 -5.89 3.76
N ASN A 103 -3.58 -5.04 3.13
CA ASN A 103 -2.46 -4.37 3.79
C ASN A 103 -2.94 -3.47 4.94
N ASN A 104 -4.07 -2.77 4.77
CA ASN A 104 -4.66 -1.97 5.85
C ASN A 104 -5.07 -2.85 7.04
N LYS A 105 -5.76 -3.99 6.79
CA LYS A 105 -6.14 -4.93 7.85
C LYS A 105 -4.94 -5.54 8.57
N VAL A 106 -3.88 -5.89 7.84
CA VAL A 106 -2.62 -6.36 8.43
C VAL A 106 -1.99 -5.27 9.30
N SER A 107 -1.93 -4.04 8.81
CA SER A 107 -1.40 -2.90 9.58
C SER A 107 -2.19 -2.68 10.87
N ASP A 108 -3.51 -2.75 10.82
CA ASP A 108 -4.36 -2.58 12.00
C ASP A 108 -4.20 -3.73 13.00
N ALA A 109 -4.10 -4.97 12.52
CA ALA A 109 -3.82 -6.13 13.37
C ALA A 109 -2.44 -6.03 14.05
N LEU A 110 -1.41 -5.57 13.31
CA LEU A 110 -0.08 -5.34 13.87
C LEU A 110 -0.09 -4.23 14.93
N LYS A 111 -0.80 -3.11 14.68
CA LYS A 111 -0.94 -2.03 15.66
C LYS A 111 -1.64 -2.52 16.93
N ALA A 112 -2.72 -3.29 16.79
CA ALA A 112 -3.42 -3.88 17.93
C ALA A 112 -2.54 -4.87 18.69
N GLY A 113 -1.77 -5.70 17.97
CA GLY A 113 -0.80 -6.63 18.59
C GLY A 113 0.29 -5.91 19.37
N ILE A 114 0.88 -4.86 18.79
CA ILE A 114 1.88 -4.02 19.47
C ILE A 114 1.26 -3.32 20.67
N GLY A 115 0.05 -2.76 20.55
CA GLY A 115 -0.67 -2.13 21.65
C GLY A 115 -0.86 -3.08 22.83
N ASN A 116 -1.31 -4.31 22.58
CA ASN A 116 -1.50 -5.31 23.62
C ASN A 116 -0.19 -5.71 24.30
N LEU A 117 0.93 -5.79 23.58
CA LEU A 117 2.24 -6.08 24.15
C LEU A 117 2.75 -4.91 25.01
N VAL A 118 2.60 -3.69 24.53
CA VAL A 118 3.00 -2.46 25.28
C VAL A 118 2.16 -2.29 26.53
N ASP A 119 0.85 -2.49 26.46
CA ASP A 119 -0.04 -2.39 27.64
C ASP A 119 0.28 -3.48 28.68
N ALA A 120 0.63 -4.69 28.26
CA ALA A 120 1.07 -5.75 29.17
C ALA A 120 2.39 -5.38 29.87
N ASP A 121 3.35 -4.80 29.16
CA ASP A 121 4.63 -4.33 29.72
C ASP A 121 4.42 -3.16 30.70
N LEU A 122 3.55 -2.22 30.40
CA LEU A 122 3.20 -1.11 31.31
C LEU A 122 2.58 -1.60 32.62
N SER A 123 1.77 -2.64 32.58
CA SER A 123 1.16 -3.24 33.78
C SER A 123 2.22 -3.89 34.67
N VAL A 124 3.17 -4.62 34.08
CA VAL A 124 4.29 -5.22 34.80
C VAL A 124 5.20 -4.16 35.41
N GLU A 125 5.52 -3.10 34.67
CA GLU A 125 6.39 -2.03 35.14
C GLU A 125 5.71 -1.19 36.24
N SER A 126 4.41 -0.93 36.14
CA SER A 126 3.65 -0.28 37.22
C SER A 126 3.67 -1.09 38.51
N ALA A 127 3.48 -2.41 38.45
CA ALA A 127 3.59 -3.29 39.62
C ALA A 127 5.00 -3.27 40.22
N ARG A 128 6.02 -3.24 39.35
CA ARG A 128 7.42 -3.15 39.77
C ARG A 128 7.75 -1.82 40.46
N LEU A 129 7.25 -0.70 39.92
CA LEU A 129 7.40 0.62 40.55
C LEU A 129 6.72 0.67 41.91
N GLN A 130 5.52 0.15 42.05
CA GLN A 130 4.85 0.05 43.36
C GLN A 130 5.64 -0.79 44.35
N SER A 131 6.15 -1.94 43.92
CA SER A 131 7.03 -2.79 44.76
C SER A 131 8.29 -2.06 45.22
N LEU A 132 8.93 -1.29 44.36
CA LEU A 132 10.10 -0.48 44.68
C LEU A 132 9.77 0.63 45.68
N GLN A 133 8.63 1.32 45.51
CA GLN A 133 8.17 2.35 46.44
C GLN A 133 7.92 1.77 47.83
N VAL A 134 7.26 0.61 47.92
CA VAL A 134 7.04 -0.07 49.22
C VAL A 134 8.37 -0.50 49.84
N LYS A 135 9.29 -1.06 49.07
CA LYS A 135 10.64 -1.41 49.55
C LYS A 135 11.40 -0.19 50.09
N GLN A 136 11.31 0.96 49.40
CA GLN A 136 11.91 2.21 49.84
C GLN A 136 11.34 2.70 51.17
N GLN A 137 10.00 2.66 51.31
CA GLN A 137 9.34 3.04 52.57
C GLN A 137 9.72 2.11 53.75
N LEU A 138 9.75 0.78 53.47
CA LEU A 138 10.19 -0.20 54.48
C LEU A 138 11.68 0.00 54.86
N GLY A 139 12.51 0.34 53.89
CA GLY A 139 13.93 0.65 54.13
C GLY A 139 14.11 1.87 55.01
N LEU A 140 13.33 2.93 54.78
CA LEU A 140 13.35 4.13 55.63
C LEU A 140 12.86 3.83 57.03
N GLN A 141 11.80 3.02 57.21
CA GLN A 141 11.35 2.59 58.54
C GLN A 141 12.37 1.71 59.26
N ALA A 142 12.98 0.77 58.55
CA ALA A 142 14.05 -0.08 59.11
C ALA A 142 15.25 0.73 59.57
N LEU A 143 15.67 1.72 58.78
CA LEU A 143 16.75 2.66 59.16
C LEU A 143 16.35 3.51 60.36
N SER A 144 15.12 3.98 60.46
CA SER A 144 14.62 4.74 61.61
C SER A 144 14.64 3.90 62.89
N ILE A 145 14.22 2.64 62.81
CA ILE A 145 14.27 1.70 63.94
C ILE A 145 15.71 1.37 64.32
N ALA A 146 16.56 1.11 63.33
CA ALA A 146 17.97 0.79 63.57
C ALA A 146 18.74 1.97 64.25
N ASN A 147 18.45 3.21 63.86
CA ASN A 147 19.03 4.40 64.46
C ASN A 147 18.46 4.74 65.85
N GLY A 148 17.20 4.30 66.13
CA GLY A 148 16.60 4.48 67.43
C GLY A 148 17.03 3.43 68.48
N ALA A 149 17.46 2.26 68.08
CA ALA A 149 17.87 1.19 68.98
C ALA A 149 19.05 1.57 69.92
N PRO A 150 20.13 2.26 69.48
CA PRO A 150 21.21 2.70 70.39
C PRO A 150 20.75 3.69 71.45
N GLN A 151 19.76 4.54 71.15
CA GLN A 151 19.28 5.53 72.12
C GLN A 151 18.46 4.89 73.26
N THR A 152 17.71 3.83 72.98
CA THR A 152 17.02 3.07 74.01
C THR A 152 17.98 2.31 74.93
N VAL A 153 19.06 1.78 74.40
CA VAL A 153 20.14 1.14 75.19
C VAL A 153 20.86 2.16 76.08
N LEU A 154 21.17 3.37 75.58
CA LEU A 154 21.75 4.45 76.35
C LEU A 154 20.85 4.95 77.48
N SER A 155 19.53 4.90 77.33
CA SER A 155 18.58 5.29 78.39
C SER A 155 18.47 4.28 79.56
N LEU A 156 18.96 3.03 79.35
CA LEU A 156 18.98 2.01 80.41
C LEU A 156 20.22 2.14 81.33
N PHE A 157 21.23 2.87 80.88
CA PHE A 157 22.46 3.10 81.64
C PHE A 157 22.55 4.50 82.29
N ARG A 158 21.43 5.17 82.29
CA ARG A 158 21.29 6.49 82.98
C ARG A 158 20.33 6.38 84.18
#